data_30a8d56c1eb229207941c010b893b56a
#
_entry.id   30a8d56c1eb229207941c010b893b56a
#
_cell.length_a   1.000
_cell.length_b   1.000
_cell.length_c   1.000
_cell.angle_alpha   90.00
_cell.angle_beta   90.00
_cell.angle_gamma   90.00
#
_symmetry.space_group_name_H-M   'P 1'
#
loop_
_entity.id
_entity.type
_entity.pdbx_description
1 polymer ?
#
loop_
_entity_poly.entity_id
_entity_poly.type
_entity_poly.pdbx_seq_one_letter_code
_entity_poly.pdbx_strand_id
1 'polypeptide(L)'
;MWAQISNARAQKFYEIVSRSWPADTAASEAKYNQGELLAARHILFMVPKEGLSTAAQATAQKSIRKTADSVRRVVTAKNFGPLAERFSGDPGSKARGGYLGVFPRGTMVPEFDKAVAALKPGEISPVITTQFGFHIIMRSPYAEAKNEFAEQVGGRSQAVAESLYLARVEAAGKIEVKPGIAATVKEVSKNLTDSRKNKTVLATSTAGDFTAGRLAQWIAAFPPQSRIASMIQQQPDSTISTFVRNLVKNELVLKQADSAKVTIDSAEMNAIRTNFTGTVQSAWAELNIGPDKLADSARTASAKASLAASRVESYIENLIFNNARFVPITPGIEAALYEKYDHRINEAGIDRALERATKVRASLDSTRSQQPPPQGQSAVPMPQLNPQVGPGQRPQVPPGQRPQAPPAPEQRP
;
A
#
# COMPACT_ATOMS: atom_id res chain seq x y z
N MET A 1 18.70 9.62 0.81
CA MET A 1 19.69 8.71 1.45
C MET A 1 19.45 8.55 2.95
N TRP A 2 19.41 9.63 3.77
CA TRP A 2 19.22 9.47 5.24
C TRP A 2 18.03 8.59 5.61
N ALA A 3 16.87 8.83 5.03
CA ALA A 3 15.65 8.06 5.31
C ALA A 3 15.77 6.57 4.95
N GLN A 4 16.39 6.26 3.83
CA GLN A 4 16.58 4.87 3.40
C GLN A 4 17.56 4.16 4.33
N ILE A 5 18.65 4.83 4.73
CA ILE A 5 19.61 4.33 5.71
C ILE A 5 18.93 4.12 7.07
N SER A 6 18.15 5.09 7.55
CA SER A 6 17.44 5.01 8.81
C SER A 6 16.41 3.88 8.83
N ASN A 7 15.64 3.72 7.74
CA ASN A 7 14.68 2.64 7.60
C ASN A 7 15.37 1.26 7.57
N ALA A 8 16.44 1.11 6.81
CA ALA A 8 17.21 -0.15 6.76
C ALA A 8 17.79 -0.49 8.14
N ARG A 9 18.33 0.51 8.86
CA ARG A 9 18.84 0.31 10.23
C ARG A 9 17.74 -0.05 11.23
N ALA A 10 16.60 0.63 11.16
CA ALA A 10 15.45 0.32 12.01
C ALA A 10 14.94 -1.10 11.74
N GLN A 11 14.81 -1.49 10.47
CA GLN A 11 14.39 -2.83 10.09
C GLN A 11 15.36 -3.90 10.62
N LYS A 12 16.66 -3.70 10.42
CA LYS A 12 17.69 -4.61 10.92
C LYS A 12 17.70 -4.70 12.45
N PHE A 13 17.46 -3.59 13.12
CA PHE A 13 17.31 -3.57 14.57
C PHE A 13 16.06 -4.33 15.02
N TYR A 14 14.92 -4.15 14.33
CA TYR A 14 13.71 -4.95 14.59
C TYR A 14 13.94 -6.45 14.40
N GLU A 15 14.68 -6.86 13.38
CA GLU A 15 15.05 -8.26 13.18
C GLU A 15 15.84 -8.82 14.36
N ILE A 16 16.77 -8.03 14.91
CA ILE A 16 17.56 -8.41 16.08
C ILE A 16 16.67 -8.53 17.31
N VAL A 17 15.84 -7.53 17.58
CA VAL A 17 14.98 -7.50 18.78
C VAL A 17 13.89 -8.56 18.69
N SER A 18 13.32 -8.78 17.52
CA SER A 18 12.25 -9.77 17.30
C SER A 18 12.67 -11.20 17.56
N ARG A 19 13.96 -11.51 17.43
CA ARG A 19 14.48 -12.85 17.80
C ARG A 19 14.33 -13.18 19.28
N SER A 20 14.27 -12.16 20.14
CA SER A 20 14.04 -12.30 21.58
C SER A 20 12.57 -12.27 21.97
N TRP A 21 11.67 -12.00 21.01
CA TRP A 21 10.26 -12.00 21.32
C TRP A 21 9.73 -13.41 21.53
N PRO A 22 8.87 -13.65 22.51
CA PRO A 22 8.29 -14.94 22.71
C PRO A 22 7.49 -15.32 21.45
N ALA A 23 8.06 -16.22 20.66
CA ALA A 23 7.29 -16.85 19.60
C ALA A 23 6.33 -17.82 20.30
N ASP A 24 5.04 -17.47 20.34
CA ASP A 24 4.02 -18.49 20.61
C ASP A 24 3.88 -19.38 19.35
N THR A 25 4.94 -20.15 19.11
CA THR A 25 5.10 -21.03 17.96
C THR A 25 4.34 -22.33 18.11
N ALA A 26 3.68 -22.55 19.24
CA ALA A 26 2.85 -23.73 19.45
C ALA A 26 1.50 -23.58 18.72
N ALA A 27 1.54 -23.52 17.41
CA ALA A 27 0.38 -23.80 16.56
C ALA A 27 0.04 -25.30 16.72
N SER A 28 -0.56 -25.63 17.86
CA SER A 28 -0.93 -27.00 18.20
C SER A 28 -2.38 -27.28 17.78
N GLU A 29 -2.69 -28.54 17.56
CA GLU A 29 -4.06 -28.98 17.33
C GLU A 29 -5.00 -28.59 18.49
N ALA A 30 -4.49 -28.61 19.73
CA ALA A 30 -5.21 -28.14 20.90
C ALA A 30 -5.64 -26.67 20.77
N LYS A 31 -4.74 -25.79 20.31
CA LYS A 31 -5.01 -24.37 20.08
C LYS A 31 -5.99 -24.17 18.92
N TYR A 32 -5.87 -24.95 17.84
CA TYR A 32 -6.84 -24.94 16.73
C TYR A 32 -8.24 -25.34 17.21
N ASN A 33 -8.35 -26.33 18.11
CA ASN A 33 -9.61 -26.78 18.65
C ASN A 33 -10.30 -25.75 19.56
N GLN A 34 -9.56 -24.80 20.17
CA GLN A 34 -10.10 -23.68 20.93
C GLN A 34 -10.97 -22.75 20.06
N GLY A 35 -10.75 -22.72 18.73
CA GLY A 35 -11.64 -22.09 17.78
C GLY A 35 -11.57 -20.56 17.70
N GLU A 36 -10.47 -19.93 18.11
CA GLU A 36 -10.23 -18.51 17.86
C GLU A 36 -10.00 -18.23 16.37
N LEU A 37 -9.27 -19.15 15.74
CA LEU A 37 -9.12 -19.25 14.30
C LEU A 37 -9.81 -20.52 13.82
N LEU A 38 -10.59 -20.40 12.77
CA LEU A 38 -11.35 -21.48 12.16
C LEU A 38 -10.86 -21.69 10.73
N ALA A 39 -10.94 -22.93 10.25
CA ALA A 39 -10.85 -23.22 8.83
C ALA A 39 -12.06 -24.02 8.40
N ALA A 40 -12.57 -23.76 7.21
CA ALA A 40 -13.76 -24.42 6.73
C ALA A 40 -13.73 -24.69 5.22
N ARG A 41 -14.52 -25.69 4.84
CA ARG A 41 -15.00 -25.88 3.47
C ARG A 41 -16.47 -25.61 3.44
N HIS A 42 -16.98 -25.11 2.31
CA HIS A 42 -18.41 -24.99 2.11
C HIS A 42 -18.87 -25.35 0.69
N ILE A 43 -20.15 -25.72 0.59
CA ILE A 43 -20.88 -25.85 -0.66
C ILE A 43 -21.99 -24.81 -0.60
N LEU A 44 -21.94 -23.80 -1.47
CA LEU A 44 -22.96 -22.75 -1.57
C LEU A 44 -23.97 -23.10 -2.67
N PHE A 45 -25.21 -23.16 -2.32
CA PHE A 45 -26.33 -23.24 -3.26
C PHE A 45 -26.98 -21.86 -3.35
N MET A 46 -26.57 -21.10 -4.37
CA MET A 46 -27.03 -19.72 -4.57
C MET A 46 -28.52 -19.68 -4.92
N VAL A 47 -29.23 -18.75 -4.30
CA VAL A 47 -30.63 -18.46 -4.65
C VAL A 47 -30.65 -17.20 -5.53
N PRO A 48 -31.16 -17.28 -6.78
CA PRO A 48 -31.27 -16.11 -7.65
C PRO A 48 -32.17 -15.05 -7.00
N LYS A 49 -31.72 -13.79 -6.96
CA LYS A 49 -32.48 -12.67 -6.38
C LYS A 49 -33.05 -11.71 -7.42
N GLU A 50 -32.49 -11.70 -8.61
CA GLU A 50 -32.84 -10.76 -9.67
C GLU A 50 -33.63 -11.43 -10.79
N GLY A 51 -34.54 -10.67 -11.40
CA GLY A 51 -35.28 -11.10 -12.60
C GLY A 51 -36.45 -12.07 -12.37
N LEU A 52 -36.78 -12.44 -11.13
CA LEU A 52 -37.85 -13.37 -10.80
C LEU A 52 -38.97 -12.66 -10.05
N SER A 53 -40.23 -13.03 -10.37
CA SER A 53 -41.38 -12.70 -9.51
C SER A 53 -41.24 -13.35 -8.13
N THR A 54 -41.91 -12.80 -7.12
CA THR A 54 -41.91 -13.33 -5.75
C THR A 54 -42.31 -14.82 -5.67
N ALA A 55 -43.28 -15.22 -6.45
CA ALA A 55 -43.73 -16.61 -6.52
C ALA A 55 -42.68 -17.52 -7.18
N ALA A 56 -42.05 -17.07 -8.27
CA ALA A 56 -40.95 -17.80 -8.93
C ALA A 56 -39.72 -17.92 -8.04
N GLN A 57 -39.38 -16.86 -7.29
CA GLN A 57 -38.27 -16.87 -6.33
C GLN A 57 -38.54 -17.89 -5.20
N ALA A 58 -39.74 -17.93 -4.63
CA ALA A 58 -40.07 -18.89 -3.59
C ALA A 58 -40.02 -20.36 -4.12
N THR A 59 -40.42 -20.59 -5.36
CA THR A 59 -40.34 -21.91 -6.01
C THR A 59 -38.89 -22.31 -6.24
N ALA A 60 -38.05 -21.39 -6.77
CA ALA A 60 -36.62 -21.60 -6.94
C ALA A 60 -35.93 -21.91 -5.61
N GLN A 61 -36.24 -21.15 -4.57
CA GLN A 61 -35.69 -21.38 -3.22
C GLN A 61 -36.00 -22.76 -2.68
N LYS A 62 -37.26 -23.22 -2.82
CA LYS A 62 -37.65 -24.58 -2.41
C LYS A 62 -36.90 -25.66 -3.19
N SER A 63 -36.76 -25.51 -4.50
CA SER A 63 -36.03 -26.45 -5.36
C SER A 63 -34.57 -26.54 -4.99
N ILE A 64 -33.89 -25.36 -4.82
CA ILE A 64 -32.49 -25.27 -4.44
C ILE A 64 -32.27 -25.88 -3.05
N ARG A 65 -33.14 -25.56 -2.09
CA ARG A 65 -33.12 -26.19 -0.75
C ARG A 65 -33.18 -27.70 -0.83
N LYS A 66 -34.11 -28.28 -1.63
CA LYS A 66 -34.21 -29.70 -1.83
C LYS A 66 -32.90 -30.29 -2.40
N THR A 67 -32.26 -29.61 -3.32
CA THR A 67 -30.93 -30.00 -3.84
C THR A 67 -29.88 -30.00 -2.75
N ALA A 68 -29.82 -28.93 -1.95
CA ALA A 68 -28.88 -28.82 -0.82
C ALA A 68 -29.08 -29.94 0.19
N ASP A 69 -30.36 -30.25 0.56
CA ASP A 69 -30.69 -31.33 1.47
C ASP A 69 -30.32 -32.71 0.89
N SER A 70 -30.42 -32.88 -0.43
CA SER A 70 -30.01 -34.13 -1.11
C SER A 70 -28.49 -34.31 -1.06
N VAL A 71 -27.72 -33.25 -1.34
CA VAL A 71 -26.27 -33.28 -1.24
C VAL A 71 -25.84 -33.48 0.21
N ARG A 72 -26.51 -32.83 1.17
CA ARG A 72 -26.19 -33.00 2.61
C ARG A 72 -26.31 -34.46 3.08
N ARG A 73 -27.23 -35.23 2.52
CA ARG A 73 -27.41 -36.65 2.90
C ARG A 73 -26.29 -37.56 2.45
N VAL A 74 -25.57 -37.19 1.37
CA VAL A 74 -24.50 -38.02 0.78
C VAL A 74 -23.08 -37.46 1.01
N VAL A 75 -22.98 -36.23 1.51
CA VAL A 75 -21.70 -35.61 1.76
C VAL A 75 -21.02 -36.18 2.99
N THR A 76 -19.75 -36.46 2.84
CA THR A 76 -18.83 -36.94 3.89
C THR A 76 -17.55 -36.09 3.83
N ALA A 77 -16.69 -36.15 4.85
CA ALA A 77 -15.42 -35.47 4.82
C ALA A 77 -14.54 -35.88 3.62
N LYS A 78 -14.64 -37.15 3.18
CA LYS A 78 -13.82 -37.67 2.06
C LYS A 78 -14.29 -37.17 0.69
N ASN A 79 -15.60 -36.96 0.48
CA ASN A 79 -16.14 -36.54 -0.82
C ASN A 79 -16.57 -35.07 -0.84
N PHE A 80 -16.29 -34.31 0.21
CA PHE A 80 -16.70 -32.90 0.33
C PHE A 80 -16.12 -32.04 -0.81
N GLY A 81 -14.83 -32.16 -1.06
CA GLY A 81 -14.15 -31.40 -2.12
C GLY A 81 -14.80 -31.65 -3.50
N PRO A 82 -14.84 -32.85 -4.02
CA PRO A 82 -15.52 -33.20 -5.29
C PRO A 82 -16.96 -32.70 -5.37
N LEU A 83 -17.71 -32.77 -4.27
CA LEU A 83 -19.11 -32.29 -4.26
C LEU A 83 -19.13 -30.72 -4.28
N ALA A 84 -18.20 -30.06 -3.62
CA ALA A 84 -18.10 -28.62 -3.70
C ALA A 84 -17.71 -28.13 -5.10
N GLU A 85 -16.74 -28.77 -5.75
CA GLU A 85 -16.41 -28.50 -7.15
C GLU A 85 -17.57 -28.67 -8.10
N ARG A 86 -18.41 -29.65 -7.86
CA ARG A 86 -19.58 -29.93 -8.70
C ARG A 86 -20.74 -28.98 -8.43
N PHE A 87 -21.09 -28.76 -7.17
CA PHE A 87 -22.36 -28.14 -6.79
C PHE A 87 -22.24 -26.73 -6.24
N SER A 88 -21.04 -26.30 -5.77
CA SER A 88 -20.91 -24.98 -5.18
C SER A 88 -21.05 -23.86 -6.21
N GLY A 89 -21.86 -22.87 -5.88
CA GLY A 89 -21.99 -21.62 -6.61
C GLY A 89 -20.94 -20.57 -6.23
N ASP A 90 -20.08 -20.84 -5.23
CA ASP A 90 -19.06 -19.88 -4.82
C ASP A 90 -17.82 -19.95 -5.73
N PRO A 91 -17.58 -18.93 -6.60
CA PRO A 91 -16.46 -18.96 -7.52
C PRO A 91 -15.11 -18.85 -6.79
N GLY A 92 -15.09 -18.28 -5.58
CA GLY A 92 -13.87 -18.05 -4.81
C GLY A 92 -13.28 -19.32 -4.21
N SER A 93 -14.10 -20.30 -3.87
CA SER A 93 -13.66 -21.54 -3.21
C SER A 93 -13.95 -22.81 -3.99
N LYS A 94 -14.88 -22.78 -4.95
CA LYS A 94 -15.31 -23.94 -5.73
C LYS A 94 -14.14 -24.77 -6.27
N ALA A 95 -13.21 -24.14 -6.98
CA ALA A 95 -12.06 -24.81 -7.60
C ALA A 95 -11.05 -25.37 -6.57
N ARG A 96 -11.19 -24.98 -5.29
CA ARG A 96 -10.40 -25.50 -4.17
C ARG A 96 -11.19 -26.49 -3.31
N GLY A 97 -12.21 -27.13 -3.88
CA GLY A 97 -13.08 -28.06 -3.18
C GLY A 97 -13.86 -27.41 -2.03
N GLY A 98 -14.19 -26.11 -2.19
CA GLY A 98 -14.93 -25.32 -1.20
C GLY A 98 -14.09 -24.77 -0.06
N TYR A 99 -12.76 -24.90 -0.08
CA TYR A 99 -11.88 -24.46 0.99
C TYR A 99 -11.77 -22.92 1.06
N LEU A 100 -12.06 -22.38 2.25
CA LEU A 100 -12.09 -20.93 2.52
C LEU A 100 -10.81 -20.39 3.16
N GLY A 101 -9.89 -21.26 3.53
CA GLY A 101 -8.70 -20.90 4.29
C GLY A 101 -8.95 -20.82 5.79
N VAL A 102 -7.94 -20.32 6.51
CA VAL A 102 -8.01 -20.03 7.94
C VAL A 102 -8.48 -18.60 8.16
N PHE A 103 -9.45 -18.40 9.02
CA PHE A 103 -10.03 -17.08 9.30
C PHE A 103 -10.39 -16.92 10.79
N PRO A 104 -10.37 -15.69 11.34
CA PRO A 104 -10.83 -15.41 12.69
C PRO A 104 -12.35 -15.44 12.80
N ARG A 105 -12.85 -15.67 14.01
CA ARG A 105 -14.26 -15.53 14.35
C ARG A 105 -14.77 -14.14 13.95
N GLY A 106 -16.02 -14.10 13.48
CA GLY A 106 -16.68 -12.86 13.04
C GLY A 106 -16.29 -12.37 11.65
N THR A 107 -15.46 -13.10 10.90
CA THR A 107 -15.11 -12.77 9.51
C THR A 107 -16.24 -13.11 8.54
N MET A 108 -16.96 -14.18 8.80
CA MET A 108 -18.07 -14.65 7.98
C MET A 108 -19.39 -14.04 8.44
N VAL A 109 -20.43 -14.17 7.60
CA VAL A 109 -21.79 -13.76 8.01
C VAL A 109 -22.21 -14.52 9.27
N PRO A 110 -23.03 -13.91 10.15
CA PRO A 110 -23.29 -14.43 11.49
C PRO A 110 -23.78 -15.86 11.54
N GLU A 111 -24.68 -16.26 10.64
CA GLU A 111 -25.22 -17.60 10.58
C GLU A 111 -24.16 -18.65 10.21
N PHE A 112 -23.25 -18.28 9.29
CA PHE A 112 -22.13 -19.13 8.88
C PHE A 112 -21.11 -19.26 10.02
N ASP A 113 -20.70 -18.12 10.61
CA ASP A 113 -19.71 -18.08 11.71
C ASP A 113 -20.20 -18.93 12.90
N LYS A 114 -21.47 -18.75 13.28
CA LYS A 114 -22.09 -19.55 14.36
C LYS A 114 -22.09 -21.03 14.04
N ALA A 115 -22.41 -21.39 12.78
CA ALA A 115 -22.47 -22.78 12.38
C ALA A 115 -21.08 -23.44 12.40
N VAL A 116 -20.07 -22.83 11.77
CA VAL A 116 -18.73 -23.40 11.74
C VAL A 116 -18.09 -23.49 13.11
N ALA A 117 -18.38 -22.53 14.00
CA ALA A 117 -17.85 -22.51 15.36
C ALA A 117 -18.42 -23.63 16.24
N ALA A 118 -19.65 -24.05 15.97
CA ALA A 118 -20.29 -25.13 16.70
C ALA A 118 -19.79 -26.53 16.29
N LEU A 119 -19.14 -26.64 15.14
CA LEU A 119 -18.63 -27.91 14.62
C LEU A 119 -17.27 -28.28 15.23
N LYS A 120 -17.07 -29.58 15.44
CA LYS A 120 -15.74 -30.15 15.67
C LYS A 120 -14.95 -30.23 14.35
N PRO A 121 -13.60 -30.22 14.38
CA PRO A 121 -12.82 -30.46 13.18
C PRO A 121 -13.23 -31.74 12.45
N GLY A 122 -13.52 -31.67 11.15
CA GLY A 122 -14.02 -32.75 10.30
C GLY A 122 -15.54 -32.92 10.32
N GLU A 123 -16.26 -32.22 11.18
CA GLU A 123 -17.73 -32.32 11.27
C GLU A 123 -18.40 -31.43 10.19
N ILE A 124 -19.57 -31.90 9.72
CA ILE A 124 -20.35 -31.26 8.66
C ILE A 124 -21.69 -30.76 9.23
N SER A 125 -21.99 -29.49 8.98
CA SER A 125 -23.24 -28.86 9.44
C SER A 125 -24.48 -29.44 8.78
N PRO A 126 -25.69 -29.26 9.36
CA PRO A 126 -26.91 -29.25 8.59
C PRO A 126 -26.86 -28.18 7.49
N VAL A 127 -27.90 -28.12 6.64
CA VAL A 127 -28.01 -27.02 5.66
C VAL A 127 -28.34 -25.74 6.38
N ILE A 128 -27.42 -24.75 6.27
CA ILE A 128 -27.52 -23.42 6.90
C ILE A 128 -28.04 -22.41 5.86
N THR A 129 -28.94 -21.55 6.27
CA THR A 129 -29.46 -20.46 5.43
C THR A 129 -28.76 -19.15 5.77
N THR A 130 -28.31 -18.44 4.74
CA THR A 130 -27.75 -17.08 4.84
C THR A 130 -28.36 -16.18 3.76
N GLN A 131 -28.00 -14.92 3.74
CA GLN A 131 -28.41 -13.99 2.68
C GLN A 131 -27.89 -14.39 1.27
N PHE A 132 -26.88 -15.27 1.16
CA PHE A 132 -26.32 -15.74 -0.12
C PHE A 132 -26.99 -16.99 -0.64
N GLY A 133 -27.74 -17.71 0.19
CA GLY A 133 -28.40 -18.98 -0.15
C GLY A 133 -28.24 -20.03 0.93
N PHE A 134 -28.15 -21.28 0.49
CA PHE A 134 -28.01 -22.42 1.39
C PHE A 134 -26.57 -22.93 1.39
N HIS A 135 -26.04 -23.21 2.57
CA HIS A 135 -24.68 -23.67 2.76
C HIS A 135 -24.66 -25.05 3.44
N ILE A 136 -23.79 -25.92 2.97
CA ILE A 136 -23.28 -27.04 3.73
C ILE A 136 -21.86 -26.70 4.09
N ILE A 137 -21.52 -26.76 5.39
CA ILE A 137 -20.23 -26.31 5.91
C ILE A 137 -19.54 -27.50 6.57
N MET A 138 -18.25 -27.66 6.32
CA MET A 138 -17.40 -28.58 7.07
C MET A 138 -16.31 -27.76 7.76
N ARG A 139 -16.20 -27.91 9.08
CA ARG A 139 -15.00 -27.39 9.76
C ARG A 139 -13.81 -28.25 9.35
N SER A 140 -12.81 -27.64 8.72
CA SER A 140 -11.64 -28.38 8.23
C SER A 140 -10.90 -29.08 9.37
N PRO A 141 -10.37 -30.30 9.16
CA PRO A 141 -9.47 -30.93 10.11
C PRO A 141 -8.19 -30.12 10.30
N TYR A 142 -7.58 -30.17 11.48
CA TYR A 142 -6.32 -29.50 11.75
C TYR A 142 -5.22 -29.84 10.73
N ALA A 143 -5.12 -31.10 10.33
CA ALA A 143 -4.12 -31.56 9.36
C ALA A 143 -4.21 -30.81 8.01
N GLU A 144 -5.39 -30.38 7.59
CA GLU A 144 -5.61 -29.59 6.39
C GLU A 144 -5.21 -28.11 6.57
N ALA A 145 -5.52 -27.55 7.73
CA ALA A 145 -5.33 -26.13 8.04
C ALA A 145 -3.93 -25.82 8.65
N LYS A 146 -3.16 -26.84 9.01
CA LYS A 146 -1.97 -26.75 9.88
C LYS A 146 -0.98 -25.67 9.47
N ASN A 147 -0.61 -25.60 8.21
CA ASN A 147 0.42 -24.67 7.75
C ASN A 147 -0.09 -23.22 7.78
N GLU A 148 -1.27 -22.97 7.25
CA GLU A 148 -1.89 -21.66 7.24
C GLU A 148 -2.26 -21.19 8.66
N PHE A 149 -2.72 -22.12 9.52
CA PHE A 149 -2.97 -21.84 10.92
C PHE A 149 -1.68 -21.44 11.67
N ALA A 150 -0.58 -22.18 11.44
CA ALA A 150 0.71 -21.86 12.03
C ALA A 150 1.24 -20.49 11.62
N GLU A 151 1.08 -20.14 10.33
CA GLU A 151 1.45 -18.84 9.80
C GLU A 151 0.64 -17.71 10.45
N GLN A 152 -0.68 -17.88 10.55
CA GLN A 152 -1.54 -16.87 11.17
C GLN A 152 -1.31 -16.71 12.67
N VAL A 153 -1.09 -17.80 13.40
CA VAL A 153 -0.74 -17.75 14.83
C VAL A 153 0.59 -17.06 15.03
N GLY A 154 1.59 -17.40 14.21
CA GLY A 154 2.91 -16.76 14.24
C GLY A 154 2.84 -15.26 13.97
N GLY A 155 2.12 -14.87 12.92
CA GLY A 155 1.94 -13.46 12.56
C GLY A 155 1.23 -12.65 13.65
N ARG A 156 0.20 -13.20 14.30
CA ARG A 156 -0.48 -12.55 15.42
C ARG A 156 0.42 -12.40 16.64
N SER A 157 1.16 -13.45 16.99
CA SER A 157 2.10 -13.43 18.11
C SER A 157 3.18 -12.37 17.88
N GLN A 158 3.70 -12.29 16.67
CA GLN A 158 4.68 -11.27 16.31
C GLN A 158 4.09 -9.85 16.40
N ALA A 159 2.87 -9.63 15.90
CA ALA A 159 2.21 -8.33 15.97
C ALA A 159 1.94 -7.88 17.43
N VAL A 160 1.53 -8.81 18.29
CA VAL A 160 1.36 -8.54 19.74
C VAL A 160 2.70 -8.21 20.39
N ALA A 161 3.74 -8.99 20.11
CA ALA A 161 5.08 -8.75 20.65
C ALA A 161 5.65 -7.40 20.19
N GLU A 162 5.46 -7.04 18.92
CA GLU A 162 5.82 -5.73 18.38
C GLU A 162 5.07 -4.60 19.08
N SER A 163 3.76 -4.74 19.25
CA SER A 163 2.94 -3.75 19.95
C SER A 163 3.41 -3.54 21.39
N LEU A 164 3.70 -4.61 22.12
CA LEU A 164 4.23 -4.56 23.48
C LEU A 164 5.63 -3.94 23.53
N TYR A 165 6.48 -4.23 22.55
CA TYR A 165 7.79 -3.62 22.43
C TYR A 165 7.66 -2.10 22.21
N LEU A 166 6.84 -1.67 21.26
CA LEU A 166 6.61 -0.25 20.97
C LEU A 166 5.99 0.49 22.18
N ALA A 167 5.09 -0.16 22.91
CA ALA A 167 4.54 0.41 24.14
C ALA A 167 5.63 0.62 25.23
N ARG A 168 6.56 -0.31 25.37
CA ARG A 168 7.72 -0.15 26.26
C ARG A 168 8.65 0.97 25.80
N VAL A 169 8.93 1.07 24.50
CA VAL A 169 9.72 2.17 23.93
C VAL A 169 9.06 3.51 24.20
N GLU A 170 7.76 3.62 24.04
CA GLU A 170 6.99 4.83 24.31
C GLU A 170 7.04 5.20 25.81
N ALA A 171 6.78 4.25 26.70
CA ALA A 171 6.80 4.47 28.14
C ALA A 171 8.19 4.91 28.65
N ALA A 172 9.26 4.24 28.18
CA ALA A 172 10.64 4.60 28.53
C ALA A 172 11.08 5.91 27.88
N GLY A 173 10.51 6.24 26.73
CA GLY A 173 10.84 7.41 25.92
C GLY A 173 10.37 8.74 26.49
N LYS A 174 9.41 8.75 27.42
CA LYS A 174 8.82 9.96 28.00
C LYS A 174 8.43 10.99 26.94
N ILE A 175 7.64 10.55 25.96
CA ILE A 175 7.25 11.41 24.83
C ILE A 175 6.22 12.43 25.26
N GLU A 176 6.58 13.72 25.16
CA GLU A 176 5.68 14.85 25.39
C GLU A 176 5.49 15.63 24.09
N VAL A 177 4.33 15.50 23.48
CA VAL A 177 3.95 16.32 22.31
C VAL A 177 3.48 17.68 22.82
N LYS A 178 4.04 18.76 22.29
CA LYS A 178 3.68 20.12 22.69
C LYS A 178 2.25 20.46 22.26
N PRO A 179 1.49 21.22 23.04
CA PRO A 179 0.16 21.66 22.63
C PRO A 179 0.22 22.60 21.43
N GLY A 180 -0.81 22.61 20.60
CA GLY A 180 -0.95 23.57 19.49
C GLY A 180 -0.03 23.36 18.30
N ILE A 181 0.65 22.20 18.17
CA ILE A 181 1.61 21.94 17.08
C ILE A 181 0.97 21.81 15.70
N ALA A 182 -0.35 21.60 15.63
CA ALA A 182 -1.01 21.24 14.37
C ALA A 182 -0.80 22.29 13.28
N ALA A 183 -0.87 23.57 13.62
CA ALA A 183 -0.61 24.66 12.67
C ALA A 183 0.82 24.59 12.12
N THR A 184 1.82 24.41 12.99
CA THR A 184 3.23 24.28 12.58
C THR A 184 3.43 23.03 11.72
N VAL A 185 2.84 21.89 12.08
CA VAL A 185 2.96 20.65 11.30
C VAL A 185 2.34 20.81 9.90
N LYS A 186 1.17 21.45 9.80
CA LYS A 186 0.53 21.78 8.52
C LYS A 186 1.42 22.73 7.69
N GLU A 187 2.00 23.74 8.31
CA GLU A 187 2.90 24.65 7.59
C GLU A 187 4.15 23.94 7.08
N VAL A 188 4.81 23.13 7.93
CA VAL A 188 5.94 22.28 7.52
C VAL A 188 5.57 21.39 6.34
N SER A 189 4.38 20.80 6.32
CA SER A 189 3.97 19.91 5.23
C SER A 189 3.68 20.62 3.90
N LYS A 190 3.45 21.94 3.91
CA LYS A 190 3.33 22.76 2.69
C LYS A 190 4.70 23.08 2.10
N ASN A 191 5.69 23.35 2.95
CA ASN A 191 7.01 23.77 2.53
C ASN A 191 8.09 23.00 3.29
N LEU A 192 8.39 21.80 2.82
CA LEU A 192 9.38 20.90 3.45
C LEU A 192 10.79 21.47 3.40
N THR A 193 11.13 22.14 2.31
CA THR A 193 12.50 22.62 2.06
C THR A 193 12.88 23.73 3.01
N ASP A 194 12.10 24.79 3.12
CA ASP A 194 12.37 25.93 4.01
C ASP A 194 12.24 25.53 5.47
N SER A 195 11.37 24.55 5.76
CA SER A 195 11.16 24.04 7.10
C SER A 195 12.35 23.23 7.65
N ARG A 196 13.31 22.79 6.83
CA ARG A 196 14.42 21.92 7.27
C ARG A 196 15.31 22.53 8.35
N LYS A 197 15.46 23.83 8.36
CA LYS A 197 16.25 24.56 9.37
C LYS A 197 15.41 25.07 10.55
N ASN A 198 14.11 24.78 10.55
CA ASN A 198 13.18 25.23 11.58
C ASN A 198 13.43 24.47 12.89
N LYS A 199 13.82 25.20 13.93
CA LYS A 199 14.18 24.68 15.27
C LYS A 199 13.00 24.62 16.24
N THR A 200 11.77 24.96 15.80
CA THR A 200 10.58 24.89 16.66
C THR A 200 10.39 23.46 17.17
N VAL A 201 10.36 23.30 18.48
CA VAL A 201 10.21 21.99 19.14
C VAL A 201 8.74 21.57 19.10
N LEU A 202 8.45 20.44 18.49
CA LEU A 202 7.12 19.86 18.36
C LEU A 202 6.85 18.82 19.45
N ALA A 203 7.89 18.11 19.85
CA ALA A 203 7.83 17.14 20.94
C ALA A 203 9.19 17.01 21.62
N THR A 204 9.19 16.52 22.85
CA THR A 204 10.39 16.15 23.60
C THR A 204 10.37 14.69 23.96
N SER A 205 11.55 14.08 24.10
CA SER A 205 11.69 12.68 24.52
C SER A 205 13.08 12.42 25.09
N THR A 206 13.33 11.20 25.57
CA THR A 206 14.69 10.77 25.97
C THR A 206 15.65 10.68 24.78
N ALA A 207 15.18 10.74 23.54
CA ALA A 207 16.03 10.84 22.35
C ALA A 207 16.44 12.30 22.05
N GLY A 208 15.85 13.28 22.73
CA GLY A 208 16.05 14.70 22.51
C GLY A 208 14.80 15.39 21.95
N ASP A 209 14.98 16.60 21.46
CA ASP A 209 13.94 17.41 20.88
C ASP A 209 13.60 16.98 19.46
N PHE A 210 12.31 16.78 19.19
CA PHE A 210 11.79 16.56 17.85
C PHE A 210 11.33 17.91 17.27
N THR A 211 12.09 18.42 16.33
CA THR A 211 11.86 19.76 15.77
C THR A 211 11.05 19.73 14.48
N ALA A 212 10.53 20.88 14.07
CA ALA A 212 9.86 21.09 12.78
C ALA A 212 10.78 20.73 11.60
N GLY A 213 12.08 21.03 11.69
CA GLY A 213 13.08 20.61 10.70
C GLY A 213 13.24 19.10 10.62
N ARG A 214 13.19 18.41 11.76
CA ARG A 214 13.23 16.94 11.80
C ARG A 214 11.94 16.33 11.22
N LEU A 215 10.79 16.94 11.48
CA LEU A 215 9.53 16.58 10.86
C LEU A 215 9.59 16.68 9.33
N ALA A 216 10.14 17.81 8.81
CA ALA A 216 10.31 17.99 7.36
C ALA A 216 11.15 16.87 6.73
N GLN A 217 12.22 16.43 7.40
CA GLN A 217 13.06 15.31 6.95
C GLN A 217 12.27 13.99 6.92
N TRP A 218 11.43 13.72 7.94
CA TRP A 218 10.58 12.52 7.97
C TRP A 218 9.52 12.54 6.89
N ILE A 219 8.82 13.67 6.70
CA ILE A 219 7.80 13.78 5.64
C ILE A 219 8.43 13.57 4.26
N ALA A 220 9.58 14.16 4.01
CA ALA A 220 10.33 13.98 2.76
C ALA A 220 10.85 12.54 2.55
N ALA A 221 10.87 11.73 3.60
CA ALA A 221 11.27 10.33 3.56
C ALA A 221 10.17 9.38 3.06
N PHE A 222 8.90 9.79 3.17
CA PHE A 222 7.78 8.98 2.69
C PHE A 222 7.76 8.92 1.16
N PRO A 223 7.35 7.78 0.58
CA PRO A 223 7.19 7.68 -0.87
C PRO A 223 6.23 8.74 -1.39
N PRO A 224 6.50 9.39 -2.54
CA PRO A 224 5.62 10.42 -3.11
C PRO A 224 4.17 9.94 -3.30
N GLN A 225 3.99 8.66 -3.59
CA GLN A 225 2.67 8.04 -3.77
C GLN A 225 1.81 8.05 -2.50
N SER A 226 2.42 8.15 -1.32
CA SER A 226 1.70 8.21 -0.03
C SER A 226 0.92 9.50 0.17
N ARG A 227 1.27 10.57 -0.57
CA ARG A 227 0.68 11.91 -0.46
C ARG A 227 0.57 12.40 0.99
N ILE A 228 1.52 12.01 1.85
CA ILE A 228 1.47 12.28 3.29
C ILE A 228 1.33 13.77 3.62
N ALA A 229 2.01 14.64 2.86
CA ALA A 229 1.92 16.09 3.04
C ALA A 229 0.50 16.62 2.80
N SER A 230 -0.19 16.14 1.75
CA SER A 230 -1.58 16.50 1.47
C SER A 230 -2.54 15.90 2.50
N MET A 231 -2.29 14.67 2.96
CA MET A 231 -3.10 14.03 4.00
C MET A 231 -3.05 14.81 5.32
N ILE A 232 -1.87 15.27 5.73
CA ILE A 232 -1.69 16.07 6.96
C ILE A 232 -2.56 17.32 6.94
N GLN A 233 -2.74 17.99 5.79
CA GLN A 233 -3.56 19.19 5.68
C GLN A 233 -5.03 18.98 6.08
N GLN A 234 -5.54 17.77 5.85
CA GLN A 234 -6.95 17.42 6.06
C GLN A 234 -7.21 16.77 7.43
N GLN A 235 -6.16 16.47 8.21
CA GLN A 235 -6.31 15.77 9.48
C GLN A 235 -6.69 16.71 10.63
N PRO A 236 -7.49 16.22 11.60
CA PRO A 236 -7.74 16.92 12.84
C PRO A 236 -6.48 16.94 13.73
N ASP A 237 -6.40 17.91 14.63
CA ASP A 237 -5.24 18.17 15.48
C ASP A 237 -4.84 16.97 16.35
N SER A 238 -5.81 16.19 16.81
CA SER A 238 -5.56 14.96 17.59
C SER A 238 -4.81 13.91 16.75
N THR A 239 -5.19 13.73 15.49
CA THR A 239 -4.51 12.83 14.57
C THR A 239 -3.09 13.30 14.24
N ILE A 240 -2.90 14.63 14.08
CA ILE A 240 -1.58 15.23 13.86
C ILE A 240 -0.68 15.00 15.08
N SER A 241 -1.18 15.18 16.27
CA SER A 241 -0.44 14.93 17.51
C SER A 241 -0.02 13.45 17.63
N THR A 242 -0.91 12.54 17.27
CA THR A 242 -0.62 11.09 17.23
C THR A 242 0.43 10.77 16.16
N PHE A 243 0.36 11.39 14.98
CA PHE A 243 1.35 11.23 13.93
C PHE A 243 2.75 11.66 14.40
N VAL A 244 2.87 12.85 15.00
CA VAL A 244 4.15 13.33 15.55
C VAL A 244 4.65 12.38 16.65
N ARG A 245 3.80 11.91 17.56
CA ARG A 245 4.15 10.93 18.60
C ARG A 245 4.73 9.65 17.98
N ASN A 246 4.14 9.15 16.90
CA ASN A 246 4.62 7.95 16.21
C ASN A 246 6.00 8.18 15.54
N LEU A 247 6.24 9.36 14.98
CA LEU A 247 7.56 9.70 14.47
C LEU A 247 8.62 9.77 15.57
N VAL A 248 8.27 10.32 16.74
CA VAL A 248 9.18 10.33 17.90
C VAL A 248 9.46 8.90 18.41
N LYS A 249 8.48 7.98 18.36
CA LYS A 249 8.74 6.55 18.64
C LYS A 249 9.79 5.98 17.68
N ASN A 250 9.71 6.31 16.40
CA ASN A 250 10.70 5.87 15.43
C ASN A 250 12.10 6.44 15.74
N GLU A 251 12.20 7.69 16.20
CA GLU A 251 13.49 8.26 16.68
C GLU A 251 14.05 7.49 17.87
N LEU A 252 13.19 7.08 18.81
CA LEU A 252 13.62 6.26 19.95
C LEU A 252 14.11 4.89 19.52
N VAL A 253 13.47 4.26 18.54
CA VAL A 253 13.93 2.99 17.94
C VAL A 253 15.28 3.18 17.26
N LEU A 254 15.48 4.25 16.49
CA LEU A 254 16.74 4.58 15.85
C LEU A 254 17.84 4.82 16.89
N LYS A 255 17.55 5.51 17.99
CA LYS A 255 18.50 5.69 19.10
C LYS A 255 18.91 4.36 19.75
N GLN A 256 17.97 3.42 19.90
CA GLN A 256 18.30 2.06 20.37
C GLN A 256 19.16 1.32 19.35
N ALA A 257 18.88 1.44 18.05
CA ALA A 257 19.71 0.89 16.99
C ALA A 257 21.13 1.49 17.01
N ASP A 258 21.27 2.79 17.29
CA ASP A 258 22.58 3.44 17.49
C ASP A 258 23.33 2.85 18.68
N SER A 259 22.64 2.71 19.81
CA SER A 259 23.20 2.14 21.04
C SER A 259 23.63 0.67 20.85
N ALA A 260 22.88 -0.08 20.05
CA ALA A 260 23.19 -1.44 19.66
C ALA A 260 24.22 -1.54 18.52
N LYS A 261 24.77 -0.40 18.04
CA LYS A 261 25.74 -0.29 16.94
C LYS A 261 25.27 -0.99 15.66
N VAL A 262 23.98 -0.96 15.38
CA VAL A 262 23.42 -1.57 14.17
C VAL A 262 23.82 -0.73 12.96
N THR A 263 24.54 -1.37 12.05
CA THR A 263 25.00 -0.78 10.79
C THR A 263 24.39 -1.53 9.60
N ILE A 264 24.28 -0.84 8.48
CA ILE A 264 23.98 -1.47 7.19
C ILE A 264 25.28 -1.96 6.57
N ASP A 265 25.21 -3.11 5.91
CA ASP A 265 26.38 -3.67 5.25
C ASP A 265 26.67 -2.98 3.92
N SER A 266 27.84 -3.34 3.33
CA SER A 266 28.29 -2.72 2.08
C SER A 266 27.36 -3.02 0.90
N ALA A 267 26.71 -4.18 0.86
CA ALA A 267 25.80 -4.54 -0.23
C ALA A 267 24.51 -3.72 -0.16
N GLU A 268 23.91 -3.59 1.03
CA GLU A 268 22.73 -2.75 1.28
C GLU A 268 23.05 -1.26 0.98
N MET A 269 24.20 -0.76 1.45
CA MET A 269 24.63 0.61 1.16
C MET A 269 24.81 0.83 -0.34
N ASN A 270 25.39 -0.12 -1.07
CA ASN A 270 25.55 -0.03 -2.51
C ASN A 270 24.21 -0.08 -3.23
N ALA A 271 23.25 -0.91 -2.78
CA ALA A 271 21.90 -0.94 -3.33
C ALA A 271 21.18 0.42 -3.16
N ILE A 272 21.29 1.04 -1.98
CA ILE A 272 20.74 2.39 -1.71
C ILE A 272 21.40 3.42 -2.64
N ARG A 273 22.73 3.38 -2.81
CA ARG A 273 23.46 4.28 -3.69
C ARG A 273 23.07 4.11 -5.15
N THR A 274 22.98 2.87 -5.62
CA THR A 274 22.61 2.54 -7.00
C THR A 274 21.20 3.01 -7.32
N ASN A 275 20.25 2.80 -6.41
CA ASN A 275 18.88 3.29 -6.57
C ASN A 275 18.84 4.83 -6.64
N PHE A 276 19.57 5.51 -5.76
CA PHE A 276 19.67 6.98 -5.76
C PHE A 276 20.31 7.48 -7.05
N THR A 277 21.43 6.88 -7.48
CA THR A 277 22.13 7.23 -8.73
C THR A 277 21.23 6.99 -9.94
N GLY A 278 20.49 5.88 -9.98
CA GLY A 278 19.54 5.59 -11.05
C GLY A 278 18.43 6.66 -11.15
N THR A 279 17.92 7.13 -10.02
CA THR A 279 16.93 8.22 -10.01
C THR A 279 17.49 9.52 -10.58
N VAL A 280 18.73 9.88 -10.22
CA VAL A 280 19.42 11.06 -10.78
C VAL A 280 19.65 10.90 -12.28
N GLN A 281 20.13 9.73 -12.71
CA GLN A 281 20.39 9.45 -14.12
C GLN A 281 19.09 9.50 -14.95
N SER A 282 17.99 9.00 -14.42
CA SER A 282 16.69 9.08 -15.09
C SER A 282 16.23 10.53 -15.26
N ALA A 283 16.38 11.38 -14.23
CA ALA A 283 16.06 12.79 -14.34
C ALA A 283 16.98 13.51 -15.37
N TRP A 284 18.27 13.20 -15.37
CA TRP A 284 19.21 13.75 -16.35
C TRP A 284 18.89 13.32 -17.80
N ALA A 285 18.47 12.07 -17.98
CA ALA A 285 18.08 11.56 -19.29
C ALA A 285 16.84 12.28 -19.83
N GLU A 286 15.84 12.45 -18.99
CA GLU A 286 14.58 13.14 -19.33
C GLU A 286 14.82 14.62 -19.68
N LEU A 287 15.67 15.28 -18.92
CA LEU A 287 16.07 16.68 -19.15
C LEU A 287 17.15 16.82 -20.24
N ASN A 288 17.67 15.71 -20.74
CA ASN A 288 18.77 15.65 -21.71
C ASN A 288 20.05 16.40 -21.25
N ILE A 289 20.32 16.37 -19.92
CA ILE A 289 21.46 17.05 -19.28
C ILE A 289 22.48 16.08 -18.69
N GLY A 290 22.43 14.80 -19.07
CA GLY A 290 23.44 13.82 -18.68
C GLY A 290 24.86 14.24 -19.09
N PRO A 291 25.90 13.85 -18.33
CA PRO A 291 27.28 14.22 -18.62
C PRO A 291 27.75 13.89 -20.05
N ASP A 292 27.31 12.74 -20.57
CA ASP A 292 27.53 12.30 -21.96
C ASP A 292 26.87 13.25 -22.95
N LYS A 293 25.61 13.56 -22.77
CA LYS A 293 24.83 14.47 -23.63
C LYS A 293 25.35 15.91 -23.63
N LEU A 294 25.90 16.35 -22.51
CA LEU A 294 26.56 17.67 -22.43
C LEU A 294 27.97 17.63 -23.05
N ALA A 295 28.70 16.52 -22.91
CA ALA A 295 30.05 16.39 -23.46
C ALA A 295 30.04 16.40 -24.99
N ASP A 296 29.04 15.79 -25.61
CA ASP A 296 28.87 15.74 -27.07
C ASP A 296 28.66 17.13 -27.70
N SER A 297 28.06 18.07 -26.95
CA SER A 297 27.61 19.36 -27.46
C SER A 297 28.38 20.57 -26.90
N ALA A 298 29.18 20.38 -25.84
CA ALA A 298 29.92 21.49 -25.20
C ALA A 298 31.26 20.99 -24.62
N ARG A 299 32.36 21.72 -24.93
CA ARG A 299 33.73 21.32 -24.54
C ARG A 299 34.17 21.86 -23.20
N THR A 300 33.70 23.05 -22.82
CA THR A 300 34.13 23.72 -21.58
C THR A 300 33.07 23.57 -20.47
N ALA A 301 33.46 23.68 -19.22
CA ALA A 301 32.52 23.61 -18.07
C ALA A 301 31.45 24.71 -18.16
N SER A 302 31.84 25.94 -18.56
CA SER A 302 30.90 27.04 -18.75
C SER A 302 29.90 26.77 -19.87
N ALA A 303 30.36 26.26 -21.02
CA ALA A 303 29.49 25.90 -22.13
C ALA A 303 28.52 24.77 -21.76
N LYS A 304 28.97 23.77 -20.98
CA LYS A 304 28.13 22.72 -20.46
C LYS A 304 27.04 23.25 -19.52
N ALA A 305 27.39 24.17 -18.64
CA ALA A 305 26.43 24.78 -17.71
C ALA A 305 25.38 25.61 -18.47
N SER A 306 25.77 26.42 -19.46
CA SER A 306 24.88 27.22 -20.29
C SER A 306 23.93 26.30 -21.13
N LEU A 307 24.45 25.21 -21.69
CA LEU A 307 23.65 24.25 -22.44
C LEU A 307 22.66 23.52 -21.53
N ALA A 308 23.08 23.12 -20.34
CA ALA A 308 22.18 22.50 -19.36
C ALA A 308 21.05 23.47 -18.96
N ALA A 309 21.36 24.74 -18.67
CA ALA A 309 20.38 25.76 -18.35
C ALA A 309 19.35 25.92 -19.48
N SER A 310 19.81 26.07 -20.72
CA SER A 310 18.93 26.20 -21.89
C SER A 310 18.01 24.97 -22.08
N ARG A 311 18.51 23.75 -21.87
CA ARG A 311 17.70 22.53 -21.95
C ARG A 311 16.64 22.47 -20.84
N VAL A 312 16.98 22.87 -19.62
CA VAL A 312 16.03 22.97 -18.52
C VAL A 312 14.95 24.04 -18.81
N GLU A 313 15.35 25.19 -19.33
CA GLU A 313 14.42 26.24 -19.77
C GLU A 313 13.43 25.72 -20.82
N SER A 314 13.93 25.07 -21.88
CA SER A 314 13.10 24.46 -22.92
C SER A 314 12.17 23.38 -22.34
N TYR A 315 12.63 22.60 -21.37
CA TYR A 315 11.77 21.62 -20.67
C TYR A 315 10.63 22.33 -19.90
N ILE A 316 10.93 23.41 -19.17
CA ILE A 316 9.92 24.19 -18.42
C ILE A 316 8.91 24.80 -19.40
N GLU A 317 9.34 25.35 -20.52
CA GLU A 317 8.46 25.87 -21.56
C GLU A 317 7.55 24.78 -22.13
N ASN A 318 8.10 23.60 -22.42
CA ASN A 318 7.32 22.46 -22.88
C ASN A 318 6.34 21.94 -21.84
N LEU A 319 6.71 21.98 -20.55
CA LEU A 319 5.82 21.62 -19.46
C LEU A 319 4.61 22.57 -19.37
N ILE A 320 4.86 23.88 -19.53
CA ILE A 320 3.81 24.91 -19.42
C ILE A 320 2.90 24.94 -20.66
N PHE A 321 3.48 24.86 -21.85
CA PHE A 321 2.75 25.12 -23.09
C PHE A 321 2.39 23.88 -23.90
N ASN A 322 3.17 22.80 -23.80
CA ASN A 322 3.07 21.62 -24.69
C ASN A 322 2.72 20.32 -23.94
N ASN A 323 2.21 20.39 -22.70
CA ASN A 323 1.87 19.23 -21.88
C ASN A 323 3.01 18.19 -21.75
N ALA A 324 4.25 18.64 -21.68
CA ALA A 324 5.38 17.75 -21.40
C ALA A 324 5.18 17.01 -20.07
N ARG A 325 5.74 15.83 -19.97
CA ARG A 325 5.67 15.03 -18.76
C ARG A 325 6.49 15.70 -17.64
N PHE A 326 5.87 15.87 -16.45
CA PHE A 326 6.59 16.36 -15.28
C PHE A 326 7.62 15.32 -14.78
N VAL A 327 8.87 15.74 -14.63
CA VAL A 327 9.95 14.95 -14.04
C VAL A 327 10.03 15.24 -12.55
N PRO A 328 9.61 14.35 -11.68
CA PRO A 328 9.70 14.58 -10.24
C PRO A 328 11.16 14.52 -9.79
N ILE A 329 11.64 15.60 -9.20
CA ILE A 329 12.92 15.60 -8.47
C ILE A 329 12.65 15.03 -7.08
N THR A 330 13.40 14.01 -6.69
CA THR A 330 13.22 13.44 -5.36
C THR A 330 13.59 14.47 -4.29
N PRO A 331 12.82 14.56 -3.18
CA PRO A 331 13.07 15.55 -2.12
C PRO A 331 14.49 15.52 -1.55
N GLY A 332 15.18 14.38 -1.63
CA GLY A 332 16.59 14.28 -1.20
C GLY A 332 17.58 14.98 -2.13
N ILE A 333 17.33 14.95 -3.44
CA ILE A 333 18.14 15.66 -4.44
C ILE A 333 17.84 17.15 -4.36
N GLU A 334 16.57 17.50 -4.33
CA GLU A 334 16.09 18.86 -4.16
C GLU A 334 16.77 19.52 -2.96
N ALA A 335 16.75 18.88 -1.81
CA ALA A 335 17.40 19.37 -0.60
C ALA A 335 18.91 19.58 -0.75
N ALA A 336 19.61 18.65 -1.40
CA ALA A 336 21.03 18.77 -1.62
C ALA A 336 21.36 19.95 -2.56
N LEU A 337 20.50 20.20 -3.55
CA LEU A 337 20.62 21.35 -4.44
C LEU A 337 20.38 22.67 -3.69
N TYR A 338 19.33 22.76 -2.88
CA TYR A 338 19.02 23.93 -2.06
C TYR A 338 20.11 24.24 -1.00
N GLU A 339 20.78 23.20 -0.48
CA GLU A 339 21.87 23.37 0.48
C GLU A 339 23.16 23.85 -0.19
N LYS A 340 23.39 23.45 -1.44
CA LYS A 340 24.62 23.72 -2.18
C LYS A 340 24.56 25.00 -2.99
N TYR A 341 23.39 25.40 -3.47
CA TYR A 341 23.22 26.54 -4.37
C TYR A 341 22.27 27.57 -3.78
N ASP A 342 22.66 28.86 -3.86
CA ASP A 342 21.71 29.94 -3.58
C ASP A 342 20.61 29.95 -4.60
N HIS A 343 19.37 30.04 -4.11
CA HIS A 343 18.20 30.11 -4.94
C HIS A 343 17.30 31.25 -4.48
N ARG A 344 16.60 31.87 -5.42
CA ARG A 344 15.59 32.89 -5.14
C ARG A 344 14.35 32.58 -5.96
N ILE A 345 13.23 32.49 -5.31
CA ILE A 345 11.93 32.36 -5.97
C ILE A 345 11.42 33.77 -6.24
N ASN A 346 11.22 34.11 -7.52
CA ASN A 346 10.59 35.35 -7.92
C ASN A 346 9.06 35.14 -7.98
N GLU A 347 8.37 35.34 -6.86
CA GLU A 347 6.91 35.15 -6.77
C GLU A 347 6.15 35.99 -7.80
N ALA A 348 6.51 37.28 -7.97
CA ALA A 348 5.92 38.12 -9.02
C ALA A 348 6.20 37.59 -10.45
N GLY A 349 7.27 36.84 -10.63
CA GLY A 349 7.58 36.15 -11.88
C GLY A 349 6.68 34.94 -12.11
N ILE A 350 6.38 34.21 -11.05
CA ILE A 350 5.44 33.07 -11.10
C ILE A 350 4.03 33.57 -11.46
N ASP A 351 3.53 34.62 -10.83
CA ASP A 351 2.22 35.18 -11.12
C ASP A 351 2.10 35.62 -12.58
N ARG A 352 3.13 36.30 -13.11
CA ARG A 352 3.17 36.69 -14.54
C ARG A 352 3.22 35.47 -15.46
N ALA A 353 3.94 34.42 -15.10
CA ALA A 353 4.00 33.20 -15.89
C ALA A 353 2.64 32.44 -15.89
N LEU A 354 1.97 32.39 -14.76
CA LEU A 354 0.63 31.80 -14.63
C LEU A 354 -0.41 32.59 -15.45
N GLU A 355 -0.37 33.92 -15.38
CA GLU A 355 -1.25 34.78 -16.17
C GLU A 355 -1.02 34.57 -17.67
N ARG A 356 0.22 34.52 -18.12
CA ARG A 356 0.59 34.23 -19.50
C ARG A 356 0.14 32.84 -19.95
N ALA A 357 0.37 31.82 -19.12
CA ALA A 357 -0.05 30.45 -19.40
C ALA A 357 -1.58 30.34 -19.54
N THR A 358 -2.31 31.03 -18.67
CA THR A 358 -3.78 31.10 -18.73
C THR A 358 -4.28 31.72 -20.02
N LYS A 359 -3.66 32.84 -20.46
CA LYS A 359 -4.00 33.50 -21.72
C LYS A 359 -3.71 32.63 -22.94
N VAL A 360 -2.56 31.95 -22.96
CA VAL A 360 -2.18 31.02 -24.05
C VAL A 360 -3.11 29.81 -24.10
N ARG A 361 -3.46 29.24 -22.95
CA ARG A 361 -4.44 28.14 -22.89
C ARG A 361 -5.80 28.54 -23.42
N ALA A 362 -6.32 29.69 -23.00
CA ALA A 362 -7.59 30.21 -23.49
C ALA A 362 -7.56 30.43 -25.02
N SER A 363 -6.45 30.89 -25.59
CA SER A 363 -6.30 31.04 -27.05
C SER A 363 -6.25 29.70 -27.79
N LEU A 364 -5.57 28.70 -27.22
CA LEU A 364 -5.51 27.35 -27.80
C LEU A 364 -6.86 26.64 -27.76
N ASP A 365 -7.61 26.78 -26.66
CA ASP A 365 -8.95 26.22 -26.53
C ASP A 365 -9.94 26.87 -27.48
N SER A 366 -9.83 28.19 -27.71
CA SER A 366 -10.63 28.90 -28.71
C SER A 366 -10.33 28.46 -30.15
N THR A 367 -9.08 28.17 -30.46
CA THR A 367 -8.65 27.66 -31.76
C THR A 367 -9.10 26.21 -31.99
N ARG A 368 -9.11 25.40 -30.94
CA ARG A 368 -9.56 24.00 -30.97
C ARG A 368 -11.08 23.87 -31.14
N SER A 369 -11.84 24.78 -30.59
CA SER A 369 -13.31 24.84 -30.78
C SER A 369 -13.74 25.32 -32.16
N GLN A 370 -12.83 25.92 -32.94
CA GLN A 370 -13.08 26.33 -34.32
C GLN A 370 -12.67 25.29 -35.37
N GLN A 371 -12.04 24.20 -35.02
CA GLN A 371 -11.76 23.10 -35.93
C GLN A 371 -12.96 22.14 -35.98
N PRO A 372 -13.49 21.81 -37.19
CA PRO A 372 -14.51 20.77 -37.31
C PRO A 372 -13.99 19.45 -36.80
N PRO A 373 -14.83 18.60 -36.16
CA PRO A 373 -14.41 17.32 -35.64
C PRO A 373 -13.85 16.47 -36.79
N PRO A 374 -12.75 15.73 -36.58
CA PRO A 374 -12.19 14.86 -37.59
C PRO A 374 -13.24 13.83 -38.02
N GLN A 375 -13.60 13.85 -39.30
CA GLN A 375 -14.48 12.85 -39.89
C GLN A 375 -13.79 11.51 -39.88
N GLY A 376 -14.35 10.53 -39.17
CA GLY A 376 -14.06 9.13 -39.32
C GLY A 376 -13.12 8.49 -38.30
N GLN A 377 -13.58 8.41 -37.06
CA GLN A 377 -13.25 7.27 -36.20
C GLN A 377 -14.43 7.03 -35.26
N SER A 378 -15.02 5.84 -35.36
CA SER A 378 -16.13 5.39 -34.53
C SER A 378 -15.79 5.52 -33.05
N ALA A 379 -16.62 6.25 -32.33
CA ALA A 379 -16.52 6.40 -30.89
C ALA A 379 -16.60 5.04 -30.20
N VAL A 380 -15.52 4.63 -29.58
CA VAL A 380 -15.54 3.55 -28.58
C VAL A 380 -16.29 4.13 -27.36
N PRO A 381 -17.36 3.50 -26.86
CA PRO A 381 -18.08 4.02 -25.69
C PRO A 381 -17.16 3.99 -24.47
N MET A 382 -16.93 5.13 -23.86
CA MET A 382 -16.29 5.20 -22.55
C MET A 382 -17.18 4.55 -21.49
N PRO A 383 -16.64 3.68 -20.61
CA PRO A 383 -17.40 3.17 -19.47
C PRO A 383 -17.77 4.34 -18.55
N GLN A 384 -19.06 4.47 -18.26
CA GLN A 384 -19.54 5.43 -17.28
C GLN A 384 -18.99 5.07 -15.90
N LEU A 385 -18.25 5.98 -15.28
CA LEU A 385 -17.82 5.87 -13.88
C LEU A 385 -19.05 5.97 -12.97
N ASN A 386 -19.39 4.87 -12.34
CA ASN A 386 -20.42 4.81 -11.32
C ASN A 386 -19.85 5.38 -10.00
N PRO A 387 -20.46 6.41 -9.38
CA PRO A 387 -19.90 7.08 -8.19
C PRO A 387 -20.30 6.39 -6.87
N GLN A 388 -20.23 5.06 -6.80
CA GLN A 388 -20.46 4.33 -5.55
C GLN A 388 -19.44 3.21 -5.37
N VAL A 389 -18.23 3.55 -4.89
CA VAL A 389 -17.36 2.56 -4.24
C VAL A 389 -16.75 3.23 -3.00
N GLY A 390 -17.19 2.76 -1.83
CA GLY A 390 -16.61 3.10 -0.53
C GLY A 390 -15.20 2.51 -0.36
N PRO A 391 -14.42 2.94 0.66
CA PRO A 391 -13.01 2.60 0.81
C PRO A 391 -12.85 1.13 1.23
N GLY A 392 -12.21 0.31 0.40
CA GLY A 392 -11.81 -1.04 0.83
C GLY A 392 -11.70 -2.13 -0.23
N GLN A 393 -11.49 -1.84 -1.51
CA GLN A 393 -11.21 -2.93 -2.46
C GLN A 393 -9.93 -2.66 -3.27
N ARG A 394 -8.99 -3.62 -3.16
CA ARG A 394 -7.81 -3.70 -4.03
C ARG A 394 -8.24 -4.02 -5.47
N PRO A 395 -7.58 -3.46 -6.50
CA PRO A 395 -7.87 -3.80 -7.89
C PRO A 395 -7.56 -5.28 -8.15
N GLN A 396 -8.54 -6.03 -8.64
CA GLN A 396 -8.32 -7.35 -9.20
C GLN A 396 -7.79 -7.21 -10.63
N VAL A 397 -6.66 -7.86 -10.92
CA VAL A 397 -6.10 -8.00 -12.25
C VAL A 397 -6.88 -9.09 -12.99
N PRO A 398 -7.31 -8.88 -14.24
CA PRO A 398 -8.03 -9.89 -15.02
C PRO A 398 -7.13 -11.11 -15.32
N PRO A 399 -7.66 -12.34 -15.34
CA PRO A 399 -6.90 -13.53 -15.70
C PRO A 399 -6.67 -13.55 -17.23
N GLY A 400 -5.41 -13.40 -17.68
CA GLY A 400 -5.10 -13.56 -19.11
C GLY A 400 -3.74 -13.12 -19.60
N GLN A 401 -2.86 -12.57 -18.77
CA GLN A 401 -1.50 -12.28 -19.23
C GLN A 401 -0.46 -12.66 -18.16
N ARG A 402 -0.05 -13.92 -18.18
CA ARG A 402 1.21 -14.31 -17.56
C ARG A 402 2.33 -14.12 -18.60
N PRO A 403 3.43 -13.44 -18.28
CA PRO A 403 4.63 -13.50 -19.09
C PRO A 403 5.16 -14.93 -19.07
N GLN A 404 5.48 -15.46 -20.24
CA GLN A 404 6.15 -16.76 -20.39
C GLN A 404 7.55 -16.67 -19.78
N ALA A 405 7.91 -17.67 -19.00
CA ALA A 405 9.25 -17.84 -18.46
C ALA A 405 10.25 -18.05 -19.61
N PRO A 406 11.49 -17.52 -19.48
CA PRO A 406 12.52 -17.78 -20.47
C PRO A 406 12.94 -19.26 -20.48
N PRO A 407 13.34 -19.82 -21.62
CA PRO A 407 13.73 -21.23 -21.75
C PRO A 407 15.01 -21.51 -20.95
N ALA A 408 15.09 -22.70 -20.38
CA ALA A 408 16.26 -23.21 -19.68
C ALA A 408 17.48 -23.35 -20.61
N PRO A 409 18.72 -23.13 -20.12
CA PRO A 409 19.92 -23.28 -20.93
C PRO A 409 20.16 -24.76 -21.32
N GLU A 410 20.34 -25.00 -22.62
CA GLU A 410 20.79 -26.29 -23.19
C GLU A 410 22.15 -26.68 -22.60
N GLN A 411 22.21 -27.84 -22.04
CA GLN A 411 23.48 -28.54 -21.77
C GLN A 411 24.00 -29.09 -23.10
N ARG A 412 25.15 -28.64 -23.53
CA ARG A 412 25.92 -29.28 -24.62
C ARG A 412 26.91 -30.28 -24.02
N PRO A 413 27.21 -31.34 -24.80
CA PRO A 413 27.95 -32.50 -24.34
C PRO A 413 29.41 -32.24 -24.01
#